data_b53130167c902bff87251ab2279ea943
#
_entry.id   b53130167c902bff87251ab2279ea943
#
_cell.length_a   1.000
_cell.length_b   1.000
_cell.length_c   1.000
_cell.angle_alpha   90.00
_cell.angle_beta   90.00
_cell.angle_gamma   90.00
#
_symmetry.space_group_name_H-M   'P 1'
#
loop_
_entity.id
_entity.type
_entity.pdbx_description
1 polymer ?
#
loop_
_entity_poly.entity_id
_entity_poly.type
_entity_poly.pdbx_seq_one_letter_code
_entity_poly.pdbx_strand_id
1 'polypeptide(L)'
;MITHQQIKEAKEYTLKRVQAQHNSRSKVDKVLLTAALQLARGISEDKVSKSISNQISDITNGYAEASLSFRKYDDGEKDLKEYMEGVHYGKTFDNRNDEYCKRFVADMIITISACRELSYSESEIKSVIHSSFKDPLKSPVIQKAIKEEQFTFNKPTYGIGRTNVSYTAITNNSENTIASAFGLVNNNFYDANGAKGFYVYRGSSYPCAECQSHVGRFHKMGEDYPPFHNHCVCYAIYL
;
A
#
# COMPACT_ATOMS: atom_id res chain seq x y z
N MET A 1 -25.70 -3.59 25.23
CA MET A 1 -24.55 -4.39 25.72
C MET A 1 -23.89 -5.06 24.51
N ILE A 2 -22.60 -4.92 24.34
CA ILE A 2 -21.87 -5.54 23.23
C ILE A 2 -21.81 -7.06 23.45
N THR A 3 -22.20 -7.82 22.45
CA THR A 3 -22.24 -9.28 22.50
C THR A 3 -20.91 -9.90 22.03
N HIS A 4 -20.64 -11.12 22.45
CA HIS A 4 -19.46 -11.88 21.99
C HIS A 4 -19.48 -12.08 20.46
N GLN A 5 -20.67 -12.26 19.88
CA GLN A 5 -20.85 -12.41 18.43
C GLN A 5 -20.43 -11.14 17.67
N GLN A 6 -20.84 -9.95 18.13
CA GLN A 6 -20.45 -8.67 17.51
C GLN A 6 -18.91 -8.47 17.55
N ILE A 7 -18.27 -8.84 18.66
CA ILE A 7 -16.81 -8.79 18.79
C ILE A 7 -16.15 -9.72 17.76
N LYS A 8 -16.64 -10.93 17.62
CA LYS A 8 -16.11 -11.92 16.69
C LYS A 8 -16.23 -11.44 15.25
N GLU A 9 -17.40 -10.98 14.84
CA GLU A 9 -17.65 -10.46 13.49
C GLU A 9 -16.78 -9.25 13.13
N ALA A 10 -16.60 -8.30 14.05
CA ALA A 10 -15.75 -7.15 13.85
C ALA A 10 -14.27 -7.54 13.67
N LYS A 11 -13.79 -8.51 14.46
CA LYS A 11 -12.43 -9.05 14.32
C LYS A 11 -12.25 -9.80 13.02
N GLU A 12 -13.19 -10.63 12.62
CA GLU A 12 -13.15 -11.39 11.36
C GLU A 12 -13.11 -10.45 10.14
N TYR A 13 -13.95 -9.42 10.13
CA TYR A 13 -13.93 -8.41 9.06
C TYR A 13 -12.59 -7.69 8.99
N THR A 14 -12.04 -7.29 10.12
CA THR A 14 -10.71 -6.65 10.18
C THR A 14 -9.60 -7.59 9.69
N LEU A 15 -9.68 -8.87 10.01
CA LEU A 15 -8.73 -9.87 9.50
C LEU A 15 -8.80 -9.97 7.97
N LYS A 16 -10.01 -9.95 7.39
CA LYS A 16 -10.20 -9.94 5.92
C LYS A 16 -9.56 -8.71 5.28
N ARG A 17 -9.74 -7.54 5.89
CA ARG A 17 -9.08 -6.30 5.45
C ARG A 17 -7.57 -6.45 5.43
N VAL A 18 -6.96 -6.87 6.55
CA VAL A 18 -5.50 -7.05 6.67
C VAL A 18 -4.99 -8.08 5.66
N GLN A 19 -5.73 -9.16 5.45
CA GLN A 19 -5.39 -10.18 4.45
C GLN A 19 -5.45 -9.63 3.02
N ALA A 20 -6.44 -8.80 2.70
CA ALA A 20 -6.54 -8.13 1.39
C ALA A 20 -5.34 -7.23 1.13
N GLN A 21 -4.94 -6.40 2.12
CA GLN A 21 -3.74 -5.56 2.04
C GLN A 21 -2.48 -6.39 1.80
N HIS A 22 -2.26 -7.44 2.58
CA HIS A 22 -1.10 -8.32 2.44
C HIS A 22 -1.04 -9.01 1.07
N ASN A 23 -2.17 -9.52 0.59
CA ASN A 23 -2.25 -10.19 -0.70
C ASN A 23 -2.04 -9.19 -1.87
N SER A 24 -2.59 -7.98 -1.76
CA SER A 24 -2.35 -6.89 -2.70
C SER A 24 -0.85 -6.57 -2.78
N ARG A 25 -0.19 -6.36 -1.63
CA ARG A 25 1.24 -6.09 -1.57
C ARG A 25 2.06 -7.16 -2.30
N SER A 26 1.77 -8.44 -2.07
CA SER A 26 2.47 -9.54 -2.75
C SER A 26 2.32 -9.49 -4.28
N LYS A 27 1.16 -9.03 -4.80
CA LYS A 27 0.96 -8.87 -6.25
C LYS A 27 1.69 -7.62 -6.77
N VAL A 28 1.61 -6.50 -6.05
CA VAL A 28 2.33 -5.26 -6.37
C VAL A 28 3.84 -5.52 -6.43
N ASP A 29 4.40 -6.25 -5.47
CA ASP A 29 5.81 -6.63 -5.46
C ASP A 29 6.23 -7.35 -6.75
N LYS A 30 5.42 -8.28 -7.23
CA LYS A 30 5.68 -9.02 -8.48
C LYS A 30 5.64 -8.09 -9.70
N VAL A 31 4.68 -7.17 -9.75
CA VAL A 31 4.55 -6.18 -10.83
C VAL A 31 5.79 -5.29 -10.87
N LEU A 32 6.21 -4.73 -9.74
CA LEU A 32 7.36 -3.84 -9.64
C LEU A 32 8.67 -4.55 -9.97
N LEU A 33 8.85 -5.78 -9.51
CA LEU A 33 10.02 -6.59 -9.86
C LEU A 33 10.08 -6.88 -11.36
N THR A 34 8.94 -7.25 -11.96
CA THR A 34 8.86 -7.50 -13.41
C THR A 34 9.20 -6.24 -14.19
N ALA A 35 8.67 -5.09 -13.78
CA ALA A 35 8.96 -3.79 -14.39
C ALA A 35 10.45 -3.44 -14.33
N ALA A 36 11.09 -3.63 -13.19
CA ALA A 36 12.52 -3.38 -13.03
C ALA A 36 13.37 -4.27 -13.96
N LEU A 37 13.01 -5.53 -14.13
CA LEU A 37 13.67 -6.43 -15.07
C LEU A 37 13.42 -6.05 -16.54
N GLN A 38 12.23 -5.52 -16.88
CA GLN A 38 11.94 -4.99 -18.21
C GLN A 38 12.80 -3.75 -18.52
N LEU A 39 12.96 -2.83 -17.57
CA LEU A 39 13.84 -1.67 -17.69
C LEU A 39 15.31 -2.10 -17.87
N ALA A 40 15.75 -3.09 -17.12
CA ALA A 40 17.12 -3.64 -17.28
C ALA A 40 17.36 -4.23 -18.68
N ARG A 41 16.31 -4.69 -19.37
CA ARG A 41 16.35 -5.18 -20.75
C ARG A 41 16.15 -4.10 -21.81
N GLY A 42 16.03 -2.82 -21.40
CA GLY A 42 15.92 -1.68 -22.31
C GLY A 42 14.50 -1.40 -22.83
N ILE A 43 13.47 -1.93 -22.18
CA ILE A 43 12.08 -1.51 -22.48
C ILE A 43 11.90 -0.06 -22.07
N SER A 44 11.19 0.74 -22.88
CA SER A 44 11.04 2.17 -22.66
C SER A 44 10.35 2.50 -21.34
N GLU A 45 10.83 3.55 -20.67
CA GLU A 45 10.36 4.05 -19.38
C GLU A 45 8.85 4.35 -19.37
N ASP A 46 8.38 5.08 -20.37
CA ASP A 46 6.96 5.45 -20.49
C ASP A 46 6.05 4.22 -20.61
N LYS A 47 6.49 3.23 -21.41
CA LYS A 47 5.73 1.99 -21.59
C LYS A 47 5.67 1.20 -20.27
N VAL A 48 6.78 1.10 -19.56
CA VAL A 48 6.85 0.39 -18.28
C VAL A 48 6.05 1.14 -17.22
N SER A 49 6.22 2.47 -17.09
CA SER A 49 5.51 3.29 -16.12
C SER A 49 3.99 3.17 -16.28
N LYS A 50 3.48 3.32 -17.50
CA LYS A 50 2.04 3.18 -17.78
C LYS A 50 1.53 1.77 -17.48
N SER A 51 2.31 0.75 -17.84
CA SER A 51 1.94 -0.64 -17.58
C SER A 51 1.83 -0.95 -16.10
N ILE A 52 2.79 -0.52 -15.28
CA ILE A 52 2.74 -0.77 -13.82
C ILE A 52 1.64 0.04 -13.15
N SER A 53 1.41 1.28 -13.57
CA SER A 53 0.33 2.11 -13.04
C SER A 53 -1.02 1.43 -13.23
N ASN A 54 -1.33 0.97 -14.45
CA ASN A 54 -2.58 0.27 -14.74
C ASN A 54 -2.72 -1.02 -13.92
N GLN A 55 -1.68 -1.87 -13.89
CA GLN A 55 -1.72 -3.12 -13.15
C GLN A 55 -1.91 -2.91 -11.64
N ILE A 56 -1.29 -1.89 -11.05
CA ILE A 56 -1.44 -1.57 -9.63
C ILE A 56 -2.84 -1.03 -9.35
N SER A 57 -3.41 -0.21 -10.25
CA SER A 57 -4.79 0.26 -10.14
C SER A 57 -5.76 -0.92 -10.19
N ASP A 58 -5.62 -1.84 -11.13
CA ASP A 58 -6.45 -3.04 -11.23
C ASP A 58 -6.36 -3.92 -9.97
N ILE A 59 -5.16 -4.13 -9.46
CA ILE A 59 -4.94 -4.88 -8.21
C ILE A 59 -5.65 -4.20 -7.05
N THR A 60 -5.45 -2.89 -6.90
CA THR A 60 -6.02 -2.12 -5.78
C THR A 60 -7.54 -2.11 -5.82
N ASN A 61 -8.11 -1.83 -7.00
CA ASN A 61 -9.56 -1.83 -7.24
C ASN A 61 -10.17 -3.20 -6.92
N GLY A 62 -9.61 -4.28 -7.46
CA GLY A 62 -10.13 -5.63 -7.20
C GLY A 62 -10.08 -6.05 -5.73
N TYR A 63 -9.09 -5.61 -4.96
CA TYR A 63 -9.07 -5.85 -3.52
C TYR A 63 -9.99 -4.90 -2.73
N ALA A 64 -10.19 -3.67 -3.18
CA ALA A 64 -11.16 -2.77 -2.59
C ALA A 64 -12.59 -3.29 -2.79
N GLU A 65 -12.93 -3.73 -4.00
CA GLU A 65 -14.22 -4.34 -4.34
C GLU A 65 -14.53 -5.61 -3.54
N ALA A 66 -13.51 -6.37 -3.15
CA ALA A 66 -13.69 -7.53 -2.29
C ALA A 66 -14.35 -7.20 -0.95
N SER A 67 -14.29 -5.95 -0.48
CA SER A 67 -14.98 -5.50 0.75
C SER A 67 -16.49 -5.69 0.67
N LEU A 68 -17.10 -5.50 -0.52
CA LEU A 68 -18.53 -5.66 -0.78
C LEU A 68 -19.00 -7.12 -0.65
N SER A 69 -18.11 -8.09 -0.85
CA SER A 69 -18.44 -9.50 -0.67
C SER A 69 -18.67 -9.87 0.81
N PHE A 70 -18.17 -9.06 1.74
CA PHE A 70 -18.29 -9.26 3.18
C PHE A 70 -19.35 -8.38 3.84
N ARG A 71 -19.71 -7.24 3.23
CA ARG A 71 -20.70 -6.27 3.70
C ARG A 71 -21.48 -5.75 2.50
N LYS A 72 -22.65 -6.35 2.24
CA LYS A 72 -23.49 -6.00 1.10
C LYS A 72 -24.65 -5.12 1.55
N TYR A 73 -24.84 -3.97 0.90
CA TYR A 73 -25.95 -3.03 1.08
C TYR A 73 -26.26 -2.35 -0.26
N ASP A 74 -27.44 -1.74 -0.38
CA ASP A 74 -27.98 -1.30 -1.68
C ASP A 74 -27.07 -0.31 -2.44
N ASP A 75 -26.50 0.67 -1.74
CA ASP A 75 -25.64 1.69 -2.35
C ASP A 75 -24.14 1.31 -2.35
N GLY A 76 -23.78 0.09 -1.94
CA GLY A 76 -22.38 -0.30 -1.70
C GLY A 76 -21.44 -0.14 -2.88
N GLU A 77 -21.89 -0.52 -4.09
CA GLU A 77 -21.08 -0.36 -5.31
C GLU A 77 -20.89 1.12 -5.68
N LYS A 78 -21.94 1.93 -5.53
CA LYS A 78 -21.90 3.36 -5.77
C LYS A 78 -20.96 4.07 -4.81
N ASP A 79 -21.10 3.84 -3.52
CA ASP A 79 -20.26 4.45 -2.47
C ASP A 79 -18.79 4.11 -2.66
N LEU A 80 -18.50 2.84 -2.96
CA LEU A 80 -17.13 2.40 -3.21
C LEU A 80 -16.55 3.06 -4.48
N LYS A 81 -17.33 3.15 -5.55
CA LYS A 81 -16.91 3.82 -6.78
C LYS A 81 -16.63 5.30 -6.53
N GLU A 82 -17.53 6.01 -5.86
CA GLU A 82 -17.34 7.43 -5.51
C GLU A 82 -16.09 7.62 -4.65
N TYR A 83 -15.81 6.71 -3.73
CA TYR A 83 -14.58 6.73 -2.94
C TYR A 83 -13.33 6.52 -3.82
N MET A 84 -13.31 5.51 -4.69
CA MET A 84 -12.15 5.18 -5.52
C MET A 84 -11.82 6.27 -6.55
N GLU A 85 -12.85 6.91 -7.12
CA GLU A 85 -12.72 8.03 -8.07
C GLU A 85 -12.52 9.38 -7.35
N GLY A 86 -12.73 9.44 -6.06
CA GLY A 86 -12.67 10.66 -5.26
C GLY A 86 -11.26 11.21 -5.08
N VAL A 87 -11.20 12.48 -4.70
CA VAL A 87 -9.96 13.18 -4.38
C VAL A 87 -9.64 13.01 -2.90
N HIS A 88 -8.55 12.28 -2.59
CA HIS A 88 -8.04 12.09 -1.24
C HIS A 88 -6.61 12.64 -1.17
N TYR A 89 -6.32 13.45 -0.15
CA TYR A 89 -5.00 14.09 -0.02
C TYR A 89 -4.60 14.93 -1.26
N GLY A 90 -5.58 15.63 -1.86
CA GLY A 90 -5.39 16.54 -2.98
C GLY A 90 -5.33 15.90 -4.38
N LYS A 91 -5.41 14.57 -4.49
CA LYS A 91 -5.37 13.83 -5.77
C LYS A 91 -6.23 12.57 -5.72
N THR A 92 -6.69 12.10 -6.87
CA THR A 92 -7.30 10.77 -7.00
C THR A 92 -6.27 9.68 -6.73
N PHE A 93 -6.73 8.46 -6.43
CA PHE A 93 -5.84 7.31 -6.28
C PHE A 93 -4.97 7.10 -7.53
N ASP A 94 -5.57 7.11 -8.72
CA ASP A 94 -4.85 6.86 -9.97
C ASP A 94 -3.78 7.92 -10.26
N ASN A 95 -4.06 9.19 -9.99
CA ASN A 95 -3.08 10.26 -10.17
C ASN A 95 -1.88 10.11 -9.22
N ARG A 96 -2.12 9.74 -7.96
CA ARG A 96 -1.02 9.45 -7.02
C ARG A 96 -0.23 8.23 -7.45
N ASN A 97 -0.93 7.15 -7.87
CA ASN A 97 -0.32 5.92 -8.32
C ASN A 97 0.56 6.15 -9.55
N ASP A 98 0.08 6.90 -10.55
CA ASP A 98 0.84 7.25 -11.75
C ASP A 98 2.13 8.03 -11.42
N GLU A 99 2.05 9.01 -10.53
CA GLU A 99 3.22 9.76 -10.09
C GLU A 99 4.25 8.89 -9.36
N TYR A 100 3.79 8.01 -8.48
CA TYR A 100 4.69 7.12 -7.75
C TYR A 100 5.33 6.08 -8.68
N CYS A 101 4.59 5.58 -9.66
CA CYS A 101 5.10 4.67 -10.68
C CYS A 101 6.16 5.33 -11.58
N LYS A 102 5.94 6.58 -12.03
CA LYS A 102 6.93 7.36 -12.76
C LYS A 102 8.21 7.58 -11.95
N ARG A 103 8.06 7.93 -10.67
CA ARG A 103 9.20 8.06 -9.76
C ARG A 103 9.95 6.74 -9.58
N PHE A 104 9.23 5.63 -9.39
CA PHE A 104 9.85 4.31 -9.26
C PHE A 104 10.65 3.94 -10.50
N VAL A 105 10.11 4.18 -11.70
CA VAL A 105 10.81 3.93 -12.97
C VAL A 105 12.09 4.77 -13.06
N ALA A 106 12.02 6.07 -12.77
CA ALA A 106 13.18 6.95 -12.77
C ALA A 106 14.27 6.51 -11.77
N ASP A 107 13.88 6.19 -10.54
CA ASP A 107 14.80 5.70 -9.49
C ASP A 107 15.43 4.36 -9.92
N MET A 108 14.68 3.49 -10.56
CA MET A 108 15.15 2.19 -11.04
C MET A 108 16.13 2.32 -12.21
N ILE A 109 15.89 3.24 -13.17
CA ILE A 109 16.82 3.52 -14.27
C ILE A 109 18.15 4.00 -13.73
N ILE A 110 18.16 4.91 -12.75
CA ILE A 110 19.40 5.38 -12.12
C ILE A 110 20.14 4.20 -11.46
N THR A 111 19.42 3.32 -10.77
CA THR A 111 20.01 2.11 -10.15
C THR A 111 20.64 1.19 -11.20
N ILE A 112 19.94 0.93 -12.30
CA ILE A 112 20.42 0.05 -13.39
C ILE A 112 21.62 0.68 -14.09
N SER A 113 21.59 2.00 -14.37
CA SER A 113 22.70 2.72 -14.99
C SER A 113 23.95 2.67 -14.13
N ALA A 114 23.83 2.91 -12.83
CA ALA A 114 24.94 2.80 -11.90
C ALA A 114 25.55 1.39 -11.88
N CYS A 115 24.73 0.34 -11.91
CA CYS A 115 25.22 -1.03 -11.99
C CYS A 115 25.99 -1.29 -13.31
N ARG A 116 25.53 -0.74 -14.43
CA ARG A 116 26.20 -0.88 -15.73
C ARG A 116 27.54 -0.15 -15.77
N GLU A 117 27.61 1.05 -15.21
CA GLU A 117 28.86 1.82 -15.06
C GLU A 117 29.90 1.06 -14.22
N LEU A 118 29.44 0.30 -13.23
CA LEU A 118 30.28 -0.58 -12.43
C LEU A 118 30.60 -1.92 -13.11
N SER A 119 30.22 -2.08 -14.38
CA SER A 119 30.43 -3.31 -15.17
C SER A 119 29.83 -4.58 -14.55
N TYR A 120 28.70 -4.43 -13.83
CA TYR A 120 28.01 -5.57 -13.25
C TYR A 120 27.38 -6.47 -14.32
N SER A 121 27.49 -7.77 -14.13
CA SER A 121 26.78 -8.77 -14.93
C SER A 121 25.27 -8.69 -14.77
N GLU A 122 24.50 -9.25 -15.68
CA GLU A 122 23.03 -9.31 -15.55
C GLU A 122 22.55 -9.96 -14.25
N SER A 123 23.26 -10.98 -13.77
CA SER A 123 22.93 -11.65 -12.50
C SER A 123 23.15 -10.74 -11.29
N GLU A 124 24.19 -9.92 -11.31
CA GLU A 124 24.46 -8.94 -10.26
C GLU A 124 23.44 -7.80 -10.30
N ILE A 125 23.10 -7.27 -11.49
CA ILE A 125 22.04 -6.27 -11.65
C ILE A 125 20.72 -6.81 -11.10
N LYS A 126 20.35 -8.05 -11.41
CA LYS A 126 19.15 -8.69 -10.88
C LYS A 126 19.18 -8.80 -9.35
N SER A 127 20.31 -9.12 -8.76
CA SER A 127 20.50 -9.17 -7.30
C SER A 127 20.32 -7.79 -6.67
N VAL A 128 20.88 -6.74 -7.28
CA VAL A 128 20.71 -5.35 -6.82
C VAL A 128 19.24 -4.92 -6.89
N ILE A 129 18.55 -5.22 -8.00
CA ILE A 129 17.11 -4.93 -8.14
C ILE A 129 16.32 -5.59 -7.01
N HIS A 130 16.53 -6.87 -6.74
CA HIS A 130 15.85 -7.58 -5.67
C HIS A 130 16.09 -6.98 -4.28
N SER A 131 17.31 -6.57 -4.00
CA SER A 131 17.66 -6.00 -2.69
C SER A 131 17.19 -4.54 -2.55
N SER A 132 17.07 -3.80 -3.65
CA SER A 132 16.70 -2.38 -3.64
C SER A 132 15.28 -2.11 -3.10
N PHE A 133 14.41 -3.10 -3.10
CA PHE A 133 13.06 -2.98 -2.55
C PHE A 133 13.03 -3.05 -1.02
N LYS A 134 13.97 -3.75 -0.41
CA LYS A 134 14.02 -3.95 1.04
C LYS A 134 15.01 -3.02 1.72
N ASP A 135 16.26 -3.18 1.42
CA ASP A 135 17.36 -2.37 1.93
C ASP A 135 18.51 -2.43 0.92
N PRO A 136 18.58 -1.48 -0.02
CA PRO A 136 19.58 -1.51 -1.08
C PRO A 136 21.00 -1.49 -0.53
N LEU A 137 21.22 -0.83 0.60
CA LEU A 137 22.55 -0.73 1.21
C LEU A 137 23.02 -2.05 1.82
N LYS A 138 22.13 -3.00 2.06
CA LYS A 138 22.49 -4.37 2.51
C LYS A 138 22.77 -5.34 1.38
N SER A 139 22.59 -4.93 0.12
CA SER A 139 22.98 -5.77 -1.02
C SER A 139 24.47 -6.09 -0.97
N PRO A 140 24.89 -7.37 -1.04
CA PRO A 140 26.31 -7.73 -1.07
C PRO A 140 27.08 -7.05 -2.20
N VAL A 141 26.44 -6.86 -3.35
CA VAL A 141 27.03 -6.21 -4.52
C VAL A 141 27.27 -4.72 -4.24
N ILE A 142 26.31 -4.03 -3.67
CA ILE A 142 26.43 -2.63 -3.29
C ILE A 142 27.46 -2.44 -2.18
N GLN A 143 27.46 -3.31 -1.16
CA GLN A 143 28.47 -3.27 -0.09
C GLN A 143 29.89 -3.49 -0.63
N LYS A 144 30.04 -4.37 -1.60
CA LYS A 144 31.33 -4.56 -2.29
C LYS A 144 31.75 -3.30 -3.01
N ALA A 145 30.87 -2.68 -3.80
CA ALA A 145 31.16 -1.46 -4.55
C ALA A 145 31.52 -0.27 -3.62
N ILE A 146 30.84 -0.12 -2.47
CA ILE A 146 31.18 0.88 -1.46
C ILE A 146 32.57 0.61 -0.88
N LYS A 147 32.85 -0.64 -0.52
CA LYS A 147 34.14 -1.03 0.07
C LYS A 147 35.33 -0.85 -0.88
N GLU A 148 35.11 -1.04 -2.16
CA GLU A 148 36.12 -0.88 -3.21
C GLU A 148 36.24 0.56 -3.71
N GLU A 149 35.54 1.52 -3.06
CA GLU A 149 35.49 2.94 -3.41
C GLU A 149 35.07 3.23 -4.87
N GLN A 150 34.48 2.23 -5.54
CA GLN A 150 33.98 2.35 -6.91
C GLN A 150 32.73 3.23 -6.98
N PHE A 151 32.14 3.52 -5.80
CA PHE A 151 30.85 4.16 -5.71
C PHE A 151 30.69 4.87 -4.37
N THR A 152 30.53 6.17 -4.38
CA THR A 152 30.29 6.95 -3.16
C THR A 152 28.79 7.19 -2.95
N PHE A 153 28.22 6.53 -1.96
CA PHE A 153 26.81 6.68 -1.56
C PHE A 153 26.53 7.95 -0.74
N ASN A 154 27.40 8.93 -0.78
CA ASN A 154 27.31 10.10 0.08
C ASN A 154 26.09 11.00 -0.17
N LYS A 155 25.22 10.67 -1.12
CA LYS A 155 23.95 11.38 -1.33
C LYS A 155 22.90 10.42 -1.89
N PRO A 156 21.62 10.58 -1.53
CA PRO A 156 20.49 9.86 -2.12
C PRO A 156 20.27 10.19 -3.61
N THR A 157 21.27 10.71 -4.30
CA THR A 157 21.24 11.11 -5.69
C THR A 157 21.36 9.95 -6.67
N TYR A 158 21.75 8.79 -6.20
CA TYR A 158 22.04 7.64 -7.07
C TYR A 158 20.91 6.61 -7.19
N GLY A 159 19.68 6.98 -6.97
CA GLY A 159 18.51 6.11 -7.20
C GLY A 159 18.41 4.88 -6.29
N ILE A 160 19.53 4.21 -6.00
CA ILE A 160 19.58 2.97 -5.21
C ILE A 160 18.95 3.15 -3.82
N GLY A 161 19.25 4.26 -3.13
CA GLY A 161 18.62 4.58 -1.85
C GLY A 161 17.19 5.13 -2.01
N ARG A 162 16.80 5.61 -3.20
CA ARG A 162 15.48 6.20 -3.48
C ARG A 162 14.47 5.17 -3.97
N THR A 163 14.91 4.09 -4.58
CA THR A 163 14.02 3.02 -5.06
C THR A 163 13.16 2.44 -3.92
N ASN A 164 13.70 2.33 -2.72
CA ASN A 164 12.93 1.91 -1.55
C ASN A 164 11.85 2.93 -1.19
N VAL A 165 12.12 4.24 -1.34
CA VAL A 165 11.14 5.31 -1.05
C VAL A 165 9.99 5.28 -2.04
N SER A 166 10.27 5.18 -3.34
CA SER A 166 9.23 5.11 -4.37
C SER A 166 8.44 3.79 -4.30
N TYR A 167 9.10 2.67 -4.06
CA TYR A 167 8.46 1.39 -3.77
C TYR A 167 7.51 1.48 -2.57
N THR A 168 7.98 2.04 -1.45
CA THR A 168 7.16 2.19 -0.23
C THR A 168 5.97 3.12 -0.47
N ALA A 169 6.14 4.19 -1.26
CA ALA A 169 5.05 5.09 -1.62
C ALA A 169 3.95 4.35 -2.41
N ILE A 170 4.32 3.52 -3.38
CA ILE A 170 3.38 2.72 -4.18
C ILE A 170 2.64 1.72 -3.28
N THR A 171 3.37 0.92 -2.52
CA THR A 171 2.77 -0.13 -1.68
C THR A 171 1.85 0.44 -0.62
N ASN A 172 2.27 1.51 0.07
CA ASN A 172 1.44 2.18 1.06
C ASN A 172 0.19 2.83 0.43
N ASN A 173 0.32 3.46 -0.75
CA ASN A 173 -0.84 4.04 -1.44
C ASN A 173 -1.89 2.97 -1.76
N SER A 174 -1.48 1.80 -2.27
CA SER A 174 -2.39 0.68 -2.55
C SER A 174 -3.00 0.11 -1.26
N GLU A 175 -2.16 -0.23 -0.26
CA GLU A 175 -2.62 -0.83 1.01
C GLU A 175 -3.58 0.09 1.77
N ASN A 176 -3.30 1.39 1.80
CA ASN A 176 -4.14 2.37 2.48
C ASN A 176 -5.49 2.56 1.77
N THR A 177 -5.48 2.63 0.45
CA THR A 177 -6.70 2.74 -0.34
C THR A 177 -7.61 1.52 -0.10
N ILE A 178 -7.05 0.30 -0.12
CA ILE A 178 -7.79 -0.92 0.21
C ILE A 178 -8.34 -0.87 1.65
N ALA A 179 -7.50 -0.48 2.61
CA ALA A 179 -7.92 -0.42 4.01
C ALA A 179 -9.04 0.58 4.25
N SER A 180 -8.97 1.74 3.63
CA SER A 180 -10.01 2.78 3.73
C SER A 180 -11.30 2.36 3.01
N ALA A 181 -11.20 1.67 1.86
CA ALA A 181 -12.35 1.11 1.18
C ALA A 181 -13.09 0.09 2.07
N PHE A 182 -12.37 -0.81 2.74
CA PHE A 182 -12.95 -1.72 3.73
C PHE A 182 -13.59 -0.96 4.90
N GLY A 183 -12.95 0.10 5.39
CA GLY A 183 -13.50 0.94 6.45
C GLY A 183 -14.81 1.60 6.03
N LEU A 184 -14.83 2.23 4.85
CA LEU A 184 -16.02 2.86 4.26
C LEU A 184 -17.18 1.87 4.12
N VAL A 185 -16.94 0.75 3.45
CA VAL A 185 -17.99 -0.27 3.20
C VAL A 185 -18.54 -0.82 4.51
N ASN A 186 -17.68 -1.06 5.50
CA ASN A 186 -18.14 -1.53 6.81
C ASN A 186 -18.99 -0.47 7.55
N ASN A 187 -18.53 0.80 7.53
CA ASN A 187 -19.25 1.90 8.17
C ASN A 187 -20.63 2.11 7.53
N ASN A 188 -20.67 2.23 6.20
CA ASN A 188 -21.89 2.49 5.45
C ASN A 188 -22.87 1.30 5.52
N PHE A 189 -22.37 0.06 5.55
CA PHE A 189 -23.22 -1.12 5.80
C PHE A 189 -23.97 -1.00 7.13
N TYR A 190 -23.30 -0.65 8.21
CA TYR A 190 -23.94 -0.52 9.51
C TYR A 190 -24.83 0.71 9.61
N ASP A 191 -24.47 1.82 8.96
CA ASP A 191 -25.33 3.01 8.85
C ASP A 191 -26.64 2.69 8.13
N ALA A 192 -26.56 2.04 6.97
CA ALA A 192 -27.75 1.58 6.22
C ALA A 192 -28.63 0.59 7.00
N ASN A 193 -28.06 -0.13 7.97
CA ASN A 193 -28.79 -1.03 8.86
C ASN A 193 -29.20 -0.36 10.19
N GLY A 194 -29.14 0.95 10.30
CA GLY A 194 -29.69 1.74 11.41
C GLY A 194 -28.82 1.78 12.66
N ALA A 195 -27.53 1.50 12.58
CA ALA A 195 -26.62 1.67 13.72
C ALA A 195 -26.61 3.12 14.20
N LYS A 196 -26.54 3.30 15.52
CA LYS A 196 -26.51 4.64 16.16
C LYS A 196 -25.07 5.16 16.33
N GLY A 197 -24.10 4.28 16.25
CA GLY A 197 -22.70 4.56 16.45
C GLY A 197 -21.91 3.30 16.72
N PHE A 198 -20.68 3.47 17.18
CA PHE A 198 -19.76 2.36 17.38
C PHE A 198 -18.77 2.62 18.51
N TYR A 199 -18.20 1.54 19.02
CA TYR A 199 -17.03 1.57 19.89
C TYR A 199 -15.80 1.09 19.12
N VAL A 200 -14.67 1.74 19.31
CA VAL A 200 -13.39 1.34 18.72
C VAL A 200 -12.59 0.50 19.70
N TYR A 201 -12.04 -0.59 19.21
CA TYR A 201 -11.17 -1.49 19.97
C TYR A 201 -9.82 -1.68 19.28
N ARG A 202 -8.79 -1.92 20.08
CA ARG A 202 -7.46 -2.24 19.57
C ARG A 202 -7.44 -3.64 18.96
N GLY A 203 -6.85 -3.77 17.77
CA GLY A 203 -6.57 -5.05 17.12
C GLY A 203 -5.18 -5.61 17.48
N SER A 204 -4.32 -4.81 18.13
CA SER A 204 -3.00 -5.22 18.57
C SER A 204 -2.65 -4.65 19.94
N SER A 205 -1.65 -5.24 20.61
CA SER A 205 -1.07 -4.73 21.86
C SER A 205 -0.10 -3.57 21.65
N TYR A 206 0.29 -3.27 20.40
CA TYR A 206 1.24 -2.19 20.10
C TYR A 206 0.63 -0.83 20.42
N PRO A 207 1.32 0.03 21.20
CA PRO A 207 0.83 1.36 21.50
C PRO A 207 0.83 2.24 20.25
N CYS A 208 -0.31 2.87 19.97
CA CYS A 208 -0.47 3.81 18.89
C CYS A 208 -1.15 5.07 19.42
N ALA A 209 -0.44 6.19 19.39
CA ALA A 209 -0.95 7.46 19.91
C ALA A 209 -2.20 7.95 19.18
N GLU A 210 -2.23 7.78 17.85
CA GLU A 210 -3.38 8.16 17.01
C GLU A 210 -4.61 7.33 17.35
N CYS A 211 -4.50 6.00 17.41
CA CYS A 211 -5.62 5.14 17.80
C CYS A 211 -6.06 5.35 19.26
N GLN A 212 -5.16 5.78 20.16
CA GLN A 212 -5.48 5.97 21.58
C GLN A 212 -6.60 6.98 21.78
N SER A 213 -6.70 8.00 20.94
CA SER A 213 -7.74 9.01 21.02
C SER A 213 -9.14 8.48 20.65
N HIS A 214 -9.21 7.34 20.01
CA HIS A 214 -10.47 6.72 19.53
C HIS A 214 -10.89 5.49 20.33
N VAL A 215 -9.95 4.77 20.92
CA VAL A 215 -10.20 3.49 21.58
C VAL A 215 -10.98 3.66 22.89
N GLY A 216 -11.97 2.79 23.10
CA GLY A 216 -12.70 2.66 24.37
C GLY A 216 -13.82 3.67 24.58
N ARG A 217 -14.10 4.53 23.62
CA ARG A 217 -15.21 5.49 23.66
C ARG A 217 -16.25 5.21 22.59
N PHE A 218 -17.47 5.72 22.83
CA PHE A 218 -18.55 5.70 21.84
C PHE A 218 -18.34 6.81 20.82
N HIS A 219 -18.48 6.45 19.54
CA HIS A 219 -18.50 7.34 18.40
C HIS A 219 -19.89 7.31 17.75
N LYS A 220 -20.41 8.46 17.37
CA LYS A 220 -21.65 8.53 16.58
C LYS A 220 -21.39 8.15 15.14
N MET A 221 -22.42 7.70 14.43
CA MET A 221 -22.32 7.57 12.98
C MET A 221 -21.97 8.92 12.36
N GLY A 222 -21.06 8.93 11.37
CA GLY A 222 -20.49 10.14 10.77
C GLY A 222 -19.21 10.66 11.42
N GLU A 223 -18.78 10.12 12.58
CA GLU A 223 -17.44 10.36 13.11
C GLU A 223 -16.39 9.45 12.45
N ASP A 224 -15.10 9.78 12.62
CA ASP A 224 -13.99 9.00 12.10
C ASP A 224 -14.00 7.55 12.60
N TYR A 225 -13.83 6.61 11.67
CA TYR A 225 -13.84 5.18 11.90
C TYR A 225 -12.53 4.51 11.44
N PRO A 226 -12.19 3.30 11.95
CA PRO A 226 -10.98 2.60 11.53
C PRO A 226 -11.00 2.23 10.03
N PRO A 227 -9.85 2.30 9.35
CA PRO A 227 -8.49 2.55 9.85
C PRO A 227 -8.18 4.05 10.00
N PHE A 228 -7.50 4.44 11.09
CA PHE A 228 -7.12 5.84 11.35
C PHE A 228 -5.77 6.22 10.75
N HIS A 229 -4.90 5.26 10.48
CA HIS A 229 -3.55 5.44 9.94
C HIS A 229 -3.10 4.20 9.15
N ASN A 230 -1.95 4.30 8.51
CA ASN A 230 -1.33 3.19 7.80
C ASN A 230 -1.12 1.98 8.73
N HIS A 231 -1.45 0.78 8.24
CA HIS A 231 -1.34 -0.48 9.00
C HIS A 231 -2.17 -0.50 10.31
N CYS A 232 -3.18 0.33 10.44
CA CYS A 232 -4.11 0.29 11.55
C CYS A 232 -4.89 -1.03 11.55
N VAL A 233 -4.84 -1.75 12.69
CA VAL A 233 -5.59 -3.01 12.91
C VAL A 233 -6.72 -2.84 13.92
N CYS A 234 -7.04 -1.62 14.31
CA CYS A 234 -8.21 -1.34 15.15
C CYS A 234 -9.51 -1.70 14.41
N TYR A 235 -10.53 -2.03 15.17
CA TYR A 235 -11.83 -2.42 14.66
C TYR A 235 -12.96 -1.69 15.40
N ALA A 236 -14.07 -1.46 14.71
CA ALA A 236 -15.29 -0.88 15.25
C ALA A 236 -16.33 -1.96 15.54
N ILE A 237 -17.05 -1.83 16.65
CA ILE A 237 -18.23 -2.62 16.97
C ILE A 237 -19.41 -1.69 16.95
N TYR A 238 -20.28 -1.86 15.98
CA TYR A 238 -21.46 -1.02 15.73
C TYR A 238 -22.65 -1.44 16.58
N LEU A 239 -23.52 -0.45 16.97
CA LEU A 239 -24.68 -0.61 17.84
C LEU A 239 -25.92 0.07 17.25
#